data_536340d8718be2918a38e3c0aede326d
#
_entry.id   536340d8718be2918a38e3c0aede326d
#
_cell.length_a   1.000
_cell.length_b   1.000
_cell.length_c   1.000
_cell.angle_alpha   90.00
_cell.angle_beta   90.00
_cell.angle_gamma   90.00
#
_symmetry.space_group_name_H-M   'P 1'
#
loop_
_entity.id
_entity.type
_entity.pdbx_description
1 polymer ?
#
loop_
_entity_poly.entity_id
_entity_poly.type
_entity_poly.pdbx_seq_one_letter_code
_entity_poly.pdbx_strand_id
1 'polypeptide(L)'
;MISAFVADFDGTVTEQDTIDPLVRLAIGQLEQSDAQLENWLSLSRQYQSQSTAVDNSFFSEFSSLESFVSNFHKTVEMPALEQVVSQKFLMGLKKEQLHQLGQKTKKKKLVEQVLIKLRRKSVRIEILSANWSTDLIIGAVGEYCDLITANDLLFTNEDPITTTGEIKFKITSAQHKLSRIEQVMNTYGKTAFIGDSINDILAICHADIGILIGQNQLARQALRYFEIPFVDIQLGSDYFPDIHSGSVIGLRSWSEVDFFLKTHKLPTNHEPSNSSL
;
A
#
# COMPACT_ATOMS: atom_id res chain seq x y z
N MET A 1 12.18 17.43 -10.38
CA MET A 1 12.45 15.97 -10.34
C MET A 1 12.08 15.48 -8.94
N ILE A 2 11.50 14.28 -8.78
CA ILE A 2 11.25 13.71 -7.44
C ILE A 2 12.57 13.28 -6.79
N SER A 3 12.63 13.41 -5.47
CA SER A 3 13.76 12.98 -4.63
C SER A 3 13.50 11.61 -4.00
N ALA A 4 12.22 11.31 -3.69
CA ALA A 4 11.79 10.03 -3.17
C ALA A 4 10.58 9.47 -3.93
N PHE A 5 10.51 8.14 -4.02
CA PHE A 5 9.42 7.39 -4.57
C PHE A 5 9.03 6.30 -3.57
N VAL A 6 7.83 6.39 -3.04
CA VAL A 6 7.32 5.44 -2.06
C VAL A 6 6.19 4.65 -2.70
N ALA A 7 6.24 3.33 -2.58
CA ALA A 7 5.22 2.44 -3.12
C ALA A 7 4.63 1.56 -2.04
N ASP A 8 3.31 1.39 -2.06
CA ASP A 8 2.68 0.28 -1.37
C ASP A 8 3.09 -1.05 -2.01
N PHE A 9 2.83 -2.18 -1.34
CA PHE A 9 3.28 -3.50 -1.79
C PHE A 9 2.16 -4.33 -2.42
N ASP A 10 1.19 -4.77 -1.61
CA ASP A 10 0.12 -5.66 -2.05
C ASP A 10 -0.85 -4.94 -3.01
N GLY A 11 -1.14 -5.56 -4.17
CA GLY A 11 -1.99 -4.92 -5.18
C GLY A 11 -1.34 -3.75 -5.93
N THR A 12 -0.27 -3.17 -5.42
CA THR A 12 0.50 -2.08 -6.04
C THR A 12 1.74 -2.61 -6.76
N VAL A 13 2.68 -3.18 -6.05
CA VAL A 13 3.89 -3.83 -6.59
C VAL A 13 3.58 -5.24 -7.05
N THR A 14 2.82 -5.99 -6.26
CA THR A 14 2.40 -7.36 -6.56
C THR A 14 1.15 -7.42 -7.43
N GLU A 15 0.98 -8.51 -8.19
CA GLU A 15 -0.23 -8.75 -8.97
C GLU A 15 -1.45 -9.00 -8.09
N GLN A 16 -1.24 -9.63 -6.93
CA GLN A 16 -2.27 -10.02 -5.98
C GLN A 16 -1.82 -9.72 -4.55
N ASP A 17 -2.77 -9.67 -3.64
CA ASP A 17 -2.53 -9.64 -2.21
C ASP A 17 -1.74 -10.88 -1.76
N THR A 18 -0.75 -10.69 -0.88
CA THR A 18 0.11 -11.77 -0.39
C THR A 18 -0.28 -12.29 0.99
N ILE A 19 -1.29 -11.72 1.61
CA ILE A 19 -1.78 -12.12 2.93
C ILE A 19 -2.38 -13.54 2.91
N ASP A 20 -3.26 -13.83 1.94
CA ASP A 20 -3.84 -15.19 1.82
C ASP A 20 -2.77 -16.27 1.56
N PRO A 21 -1.82 -16.10 0.62
CA PRO A 21 -0.68 -17.01 0.48
C PRO A 21 0.16 -17.18 1.76
N LEU A 22 0.41 -16.11 2.50
CA LEU A 22 1.16 -16.13 3.75
C LEU A 22 0.45 -16.97 4.82
N VAL A 23 -0.84 -16.72 5.02
CA VAL A 23 -1.65 -17.48 6.00
C VAL A 23 -1.76 -18.95 5.61
N ARG A 24 -2.02 -19.25 4.33
CA ARG A 24 -2.07 -20.65 3.86
C ARG A 24 -0.74 -21.38 4.03
N LEU A 25 0.38 -20.70 3.83
CA LEU A 25 1.70 -21.28 4.07
C LEU A 25 1.86 -21.67 5.56
N ALA A 26 1.40 -20.84 6.49
CA ALA A 26 1.46 -21.13 7.92
C ALA A 26 0.50 -22.27 8.32
N ILE A 27 -0.77 -22.18 7.89
CA ILE A 27 -1.78 -23.19 8.18
C ILE A 27 -1.37 -24.58 7.66
N GLY A 28 -0.76 -24.64 6.47
CA GLY A 28 -0.33 -25.89 5.85
C GLY A 28 0.75 -26.67 6.64
N GLN A 29 1.31 -26.08 7.70
CA GLN A 29 2.27 -26.74 8.61
C GLN A 29 1.61 -27.29 9.88
N LEU A 30 0.31 -27.03 10.11
CA LEU A 30 -0.41 -27.42 11.31
C LEU A 30 -1.08 -28.78 11.12
N GLU A 31 -1.14 -29.57 12.21
CA GLU A 31 -1.85 -30.86 12.21
C GLU A 31 -3.36 -30.72 11.95
N GLN A 32 -3.96 -29.59 12.37
CA GLN A 32 -5.39 -29.28 12.16
C GLN A 32 -5.59 -28.27 11.03
N SER A 33 -4.88 -28.43 9.93
CA SER A 33 -4.86 -27.48 8.81
C SER A 33 -6.26 -27.19 8.20
N ASP A 34 -7.12 -28.20 8.10
CA ASP A 34 -8.44 -28.04 7.47
C ASP A 34 -9.37 -27.12 8.30
N ALA A 35 -9.45 -27.32 9.63
CA ALA A 35 -10.26 -26.48 10.49
C ALA A 35 -9.74 -25.02 10.53
N GLN A 36 -8.44 -24.86 10.59
CA GLN A 36 -7.82 -23.52 10.54
C GLN A 36 -8.03 -22.83 9.18
N LEU A 37 -8.00 -23.58 8.09
CA LEU A 37 -8.28 -23.06 6.77
C LEU A 37 -9.75 -22.59 6.63
N GLU A 38 -10.70 -23.34 7.17
CA GLU A 38 -12.12 -22.93 7.19
C GLU A 38 -12.31 -21.65 8.01
N ASN A 39 -11.67 -21.54 9.19
CA ASN A 39 -11.70 -20.33 10.00
C ASN A 39 -11.13 -19.12 9.23
N TRP A 40 -10.00 -19.29 8.56
CA TRP A 40 -9.38 -18.26 7.73
C TRP A 40 -10.30 -17.83 6.58
N LEU A 41 -10.87 -18.79 5.86
CA LEU A 41 -11.80 -18.50 4.75
C LEU A 41 -13.07 -17.80 5.22
N SER A 42 -13.57 -18.12 6.42
CA SER A 42 -14.72 -17.44 7.04
C SER A 42 -14.38 -15.99 7.36
N LEU A 43 -13.23 -15.75 8.00
CA LEU A 43 -12.75 -14.40 8.32
C LEU A 43 -12.52 -13.56 7.06
N SER A 44 -11.89 -14.13 6.04
CA SER A 44 -11.65 -13.45 4.76
C SER A 44 -12.95 -13.05 4.07
N ARG A 45 -13.96 -13.92 4.06
CA ARG A 45 -15.29 -13.62 3.50
C ARG A 45 -16.01 -12.51 4.28
N GLN A 46 -15.92 -12.53 5.61
CA GLN A 46 -16.49 -11.49 6.46
C GLN A 46 -15.84 -10.13 6.15
N TYR A 47 -14.51 -10.08 6.10
CA TYR A 47 -13.76 -8.85 5.75
C TYR A 47 -14.15 -8.32 4.37
N GLN A 48 -14.19 -9.18 3.36
CA GLN A 48 -14.61 -8.80 2.00
C GLN A 48 -16.04 -8.25 1.97
N SER A 49 -16.97 -8.90 2.66
CA SER A 49 -18.36 -8.44 2.75
C SER A 49 -18.45 -7.07 3.37
N GLN A 50 -17.74 -6.81 4.46
CA GLN A 50 -17.73 -5.52 5.14
C GLN A 50 -17.06 -4.43 4.31
N SER A 51 -15.97 -4.74 3.64
CA SER A 51 -15.25 -3.77 2.80
C SER A 51 -15.98 -3.41 1.50
N THR A 52 -16.85 -4.28 0.99
CA THR A 52 -17.65 -4.03 -0.22
C THR A 52 -19.04 -3.47 0.06
N ALA A 53 -19.51 -3.52 1.31
CA ALA A 53 -20.84 -2.99 1.72
C ALA A 53 -20.89 -1.46 1.77
N VAL A 54 -19.78 -0.77 1.49
CA VAL A 54 -19.71 0.69 1.51
C VAL A 54 -20.36 1.24 0.24
N ASP A 55 -21.50 1.91 0.40
CA ASP A 55 -22.19 2.64 -0.65
C ASP A 55 -22.11 4.17 -0.44
N ASN A 56 -22.69 4.95 -1.36
CA ASN A 56 -22.67 6.40 -1.26
C ASN A 56 -23.40 6.94 -0.01
N SER A 57 -24.38 6.21 0.55
CA SER A 57 -25.08 6.63 1.76
C SER A 57 -24.17 6.55 2.99
N PHE A 58 -23.25 5.59 2.99
CA PHE A 58 -22.28 5.43 4.07
C PHE A 58 -21.30 6.61 4.15
N PHE A 59 -20.84 7.16 3.02
CA PHE A 59 -19.96 8.33 3.04
C PHE A 59 -20.61 9.56 3.67
N SER A 60 -21.97 9.70 3.59
CA SER A 60 -22.68 10.85 4.11
C SER A 60 -22.65 10.99 5.65
N GLU A 61 -22.23 9.92 6.34
CA GLU A 61 -22.05 9.93 7.79
C GLU A 61 -20.74 10.64 8.22
N PHE A 62 -19.86 10.95 7.28
CA PHE A 62 -18.52 11.49 7.56
C PHE A 62 -18.33 12.89 6.99
N SER A 63 -17.73 13.77 7.80
CA SER A 63 -17.45 15.15 7.42
C SER A 63 -16.18 15.31 6.54
N SER A 64 -15.31 14.29 6.50
CA SER A 64 -14.08 14.33 5.72
C SER A 64 -13.60 12.92 5.35
N LEU A 65 -12.71 12.85 4.36
CA LEU A 65 -12.02 11.63 3.96
C LEU A 65 -11.30 10.97 5.15
N GLU A 66 -10.60 11.76 5.96
CA GLU A 66 -9.87 11.28 7.14
C GLU A 66 -10.81 10.63 8.17
N SER A 67 -11.98 11.25 8.42
CA SER A 67 -12.96 10.71 9.36
C SER A 67 -13.55 9.38 8.86
N PHE A 68 -13.83 9.28 7.57
CA PHE A 68 -14.26 8.04 6.92
C PHE A 68 -13.20 6.95 7.05
N VAL A 69 -11.98 7.21 6.62
CA VAL A 69 -10.89 6.23 6.63
C VAL A 69 -10.56 5.77 8.05
N SER A 70 -10.57 6.69 9.03
CA SER A 70 -10.37 6.38 10.44
C SER A 70 -11.47 5.45 10.98
N ASN A 71 -12.73 5.71 10.63
CA ASN A 71 -13.85 4.83 11.02
C ASN A 71 -13.75 3.46 10.34
N PHE A 72 -13.46 3.41 9.04
CA PHE A 72 -13.27 2.16 8.30
C PHE A 72 -12.17 1.30 8.93
N HIS A 73 -11.04 1.90 9.25
CA HIS A 73 -9.96 1.21 9.97
C HIS A 73 -10.45 0.62 11.31
N LYS A 74 -11.15 1.42 12.12
CA LYS A 74 -11.62 1.01 13.44
C LYS A 74 -12.68 -0.09 13.38
N THR A 75 -13.59 -0.03 12.42
CA THR A 75 -14.78 -0.90 12.39
C THR A 75 -14.63 -2.13 11.48
N VAL A 76 -13.74 -2.09 10.50
CA VAL A 76 -13.54 -3.18 9.53
C VAL A 76 -12.16 -3.83 9.67
N GLU A 77 -11.09 -3.03 9.62
CA GLU A 77 -9.73 -3.59 9.54
C GLU A 77 -9.21 -4.10 10.88
N MET A 78 -9.34 -3.29 11.94
CA MET A 78 -8.84 -3.68 13.27
C MET A 78 -9.50 -4.94 13.82
N PRO A 79 -10.83 -5.11 13.77
CA PRO A 79 -11.46 -6.34 14.22
C PRO A 79 -11.00 -7.60 13.47
N ALA A 80 -10.76 -7.49 12.16
CA ALA A 80 -10.22 -8.59 11.36
C ALA A 80 -8.77 -8.93 11.78
N LEU A 81 -7.95 -7.92 11.98
CA LEU A 81 -6.56 -8.06 12.39
C LEU A 81 -6.43 -8.69 13.80
N GLU A 82 -7.27 -8.28 14.75
CA GLU A 82 -7.34 -8.85 16.09
C GLU A 82 -7.69 -10.35 16.04
N GLN A 83 -8.62 -10.76 15.16
CA GLN A 83 -8.93 -12.16 14.95
C GLN A 83 -7.74 -12.95 14.38
N VAL A 84 -7.00 -12.38 13.42
CA VAL A 84 -5.79 -13.01 12.86
C VAL A 84 -4.78 -13.32 13.97
N VAL A 85 -4.51 -12.35 14.83
CA VAL A 85 -3.55 -12.50 15.94
C VAL A 85 -4.07 -13.49 17.00
N SER A 86 -5.33 -13.35 17.40
CA SER A 86 -5.92 -14.22 18.45
C SER A 86 -5.98 -15.69 18.06
N GLN A 87 -6.22 -15.98 16.78
CA GLN A 87 -6.24 -17.35 16.25
C GLN A 87 -4.85 -17.87 15.86
N LYS A 88 -3.80 -17.06 15.99
CA LYS A 88 -2.41 -17.39 15.68
C LYS A 88 -2.20 -18.01 14.30
N PHE A 89 -2.93 -17.52 13.29
CA PHE A 89 -2.86 -18.04 11.93
C PHE A 89 -1.44 -18.06 11.34
N LEU A 90 -0.55 -17.20 11.84
CA LEU A 90 0.81 -17.04 11.31
C LEU A 90 1.89 -17.75 12.13
N MET A 91 1.50 -18.72 12.96
CA MET A 91 2.44 -19.48 13.80
C MET A 91 3.20 -20.53 12.98
N GLY A 92 4.47 -20.80 13.38
CA GLY A 92 5.26 -21.92 12.91
C GLY A 92 6.09 -21.69 11.65
N LEU A 93 6.09 -20.48 11.07
CA LEU A 93 6.86 -20.15 9.86
C LEU A 93 8.34 -19.88 10.18
N LYS A 94 9.23 -20.42 9.36
CA LYS A 94 10.65 -20.05 9.37
C LYS A 94 10.89 -18.81 8.51
N LYS A 95 11.91 -18.03 8.84
CA LYS A 95 12.28 -16.82 8.09
C LYS A 95 12.57 -17.11 6.62
N GLU A 96 13.24 -18.22 6.33
CA GLU A 96 13.57 -18.65 4.97
C GLU A 96 12.31 -18.92 4.13
N GLN A 97 11.25 -19.43 4.74
CA GLN A 97 9.97 -19.68 4.05
C GLN A 97 9.27 -18.36 3.66
N LEU A 98 9.36 -17.34 4.53
CA LEU A 98 8.86 -16.01 4.23
C LEU A 98 9.60 -15.39 3.03
N HIS A 99 10.93 -15.44 3.03
CA HIS A 99 11.75 -15.00 1.90
C HIS A 99 11.43 -15.76 0.61
N GLN A 100 11.30 -17.09 0.69
CA GLN A 100 10.96 -17.92 -0.47
C GLN A 100 9.56 -17.61 -1.02
N LEU A 101 8.59 -17.33 -0.14
CA LEU A 101 7.27 -16.90 -0.55
C LEU A 101 7.35 -15.55 -1.29
N GLY A 102 8.13 -14.60 -0.74
CA GLY A 102 8.40 -13.33 -1.38
C GLY A 102 9.02 -13.47 -2.77
N GLN A 103 10.06 -14.31 -2.91
CA GLN A 103 10.71 -14.59 -4.19
C GLN A 103 9.76 -15.18 -5.24
N LYS A 104 8.79 -15.97 -4.81
CA LYS A 104 7.76 -16.58 -5.70
C LYS A 104 6.59 -15.65 -6.00
N THR A 105 6.46 -14.55 -5.26
CA THR A 105 5.38 -13.58 -5.44
C THR A 105 5.49 -12.90 -6.80
N LYS A 106 4.40 -12.96 -7.57
CA LYS A 106 4.33 -12.31 -8.89
C LYS A 106 4.21 -10.79 -8.73
N LYS A 107 5.15 -10.09 -9.35
CA LYS A 107 5.13 -8.64 -9.42
C LYS A 107 4.40 -8.17 -10.67
N LYS A 108 3.74 -7.02 -10.61
CA LYS A 108 3.15 -6.38 -11.79
C LYS A 108 4.22 -6.11 -12.84
N LYS A 109 3.83 -6.22 -14.10
CA LYS A 109 4.74 -6.01 -15.24
C LYS A 109 5.39 -4.62 -15.16
N LEU A 110 6.69 -4.55 -15.40
CA LEU A 110 7.54 -3.35 -15.42
C LEU A 110 7.87 -2.72 -14.05
N VAL A 111 7.35 -3.21 -12.93
CA VAL A 111 7.71 -2.69 -11.59
C VAL A 111 9.21 -2.59 -11.42
N GLU A 112 9.93 -3.71 -11.55
CA GLU A 112 11.38 -3.78 -11.34
C GLU A 112 12.13 -2.80 -12.24
N GLN A 113 11.76 -2.75 -13.53
CA GLN A 113 12.37 -1.84 -14.49
C GLN A 113 12.17 -0.37 -14.11
N VAL A 114 10.99 0.01 -13.60
CA VAL A 114 10.71 1.37 -13.16
C VAL A 114 11.52 1.70 -11.92
N LEU A 115 11.54 0.82 -10.92
CA LEU A 115 12.33 1.03 -9.69
C LEU A 115 13.83 1.15 -10.01
N ILE A 116 14.39 0.28 -10.85
CA ILE A 116 15.78 0.37 -11.30
C ILE A 116 16.08 1.70 -12.02
N LYS A 117 15.16 2.17 -12.89
CA LYS A 117 15.32 3.46 -13.58
C LYS A 117 15.32 4.64 -12.61
N LEU A 118 14.43 4.64 -11.62
CA LEU A 118 14.37 5.66 -10.58
C LEU A 118 15.66 5.67 -9.75
N ARG A 119 16.14 4.51 -9.33
CA ARG A 119 17.38 4.37 -8.57
C ARG A 119 18.61 4.87 -9.33
N ARG A 120 18.69 4.61 -10.66
CA ARG A 120 19.75 5.16 -11.52
C ARG A 120 19.73 6.69 -11.62
N LYS A 121 18.58 7.32 -11.29
CA LYS A 121 18.43 8.78 -11.19
C LYS A 121 18.63 9.30 -9.77
N SER A 122 19.17 8.47 -8.87
CA SER A 122 19.38 8.78 -7.45
C SER A 122 18.09 9.14 -6.70
N VAL A 123 16.95 8.61 -7.14
CA VAL A 123 15.68 8.72 -6.41
C VAL A 123 15.69 7.69 -5.29
N ARG A 124 15.41 8.12 -4.07
CA ARG A 124 15.20 7.25 -2.91
C ARG A 124 13.96 6.38 -3.12
N ILE A 125 14.07 5.09 -2.92
CA ILE A 125 12.94 4.15 -3.07
C ILE A 125 12.61 3.51 -1.74
N GLU A 126 11.35 3.64 -1.33
CA GLU A 126 10.82 3.00 -0.13
C GLU A 126 9.57 2.18 -0.45
N ILE A 127 9.45 0.99 0.16
CA ILE A 127 8.20 0.23 0.21
C ILE A 127 7.54 0.52 1.55
N LEU A 128 6.28 0.97 1.52
CA LEU A 128 5.48 1.33 2.69
C LEU A 128 4.18 0.53 2.70
N SER A 129 4.10 -0.51 3.51
CA SER A 129 3.02 -1.49 3.44
C SER A 129 2.41 -1.84 4.79
N ALA A 130 1.11 -2.12 4.80
CA ALA A 130 0.42 -2.74 5.92
C ALA A 130 0.60 -4.27 5.99
N ASN A 131 1.36 -4.86 5.06
CA ASN A 131 1.68 -6.28 5.07
C ASN A 131 2.29 -6.72 6.41
N TRP A 132 2.02 -7.96 6.82
CA TRP A 132 2.39 -8.47 8.13
C TRP A 132 3.83 -9.00 8.22
N SER A 133 4.55 -9.07 7.11
CA SER A 133 5.91 -9.63 7.06
C SER A 133 6.87 -8.81 6.22
N THR A 134 7.72 -8.03 6.91
CA THR A 134 8.86 -7.38 6.27
C THR A 134 9.76 -8.41 5.56
N ASP A 135 9.96 -9.61 6.13
CA ASP A 135 10.79 -10.65 5.53
C ASP A 135 10.25 -11.15 4.19
N LEU A 136 8.92 -11.26 4.04
CA LEU A 136 8.29 -11.59 2.76
C LEU A 136 8.58 -10.49 1.72
N ILE A 137 8.39 -9.22 2.09
CA ILE A 137 8.63 -8.10 1.19
C ILE A 137 10.10 -8.04 0.78
N ILE A 138 11.04 -8.28 1.71
CA ILE A 138 12.49 -8.37 1.40
C ILE A 138 12.74 -9.45 0.34
N GLY A 139 12.13 -10.63 0.49
CA GLY A 139 12.24 -11.71 -0.51
C GLY A 139 11.74 -11.32 -1.88
N ALA A 140 10.71 -10.47 -1.97
CA ALA A 140 10.10 -10.06 -3.24
C ALA A 140 10.86 -8.92 -3.93
N VAL A 141 11.24 -7.86 -3.19
CA VAL A 141 11.71 -6.59 -3.78
C VAL A 141 12.87 -5.95 -3.02
N GLY A 142 13.45 -6.61 -2.02
CA GLY A 142 14.50 -6.01 -1.17
C GLY A 142 15.71 -5.47 -1.93
N GLU A 143 16.04 -6.05 -3.08
CA GLU A 143 17.14 -5.58 -3.94
C GLU A 143 16.83 -4.29 -4.72
N TYR A 144 15.54 -3.93 -4.86
CA TYR A 144 15.10 -2.79 -5.66
C TYR A 144 14.79 -1.53 -4.86
N CYS A 145 14.79 -1.61 -3.52
CA CYS A 145 14.44 -0.49 -2.64
C CYS A 145 15.53 -0.21 -1.60
N ASP A 146 15.51 1.00 -1.05
CA ASP A 146 16.48 1.45 -0.05
C ASP A 146 15.96 1.22 1.38
N LEU A 147 14.64 1.13 1.54
CA LEU A 147 13.99 0.88 2.81
C LEU A 147 12.65 0.18 2.61
N ILE A 148 12.30 -0.69 3.56
CA ILE A 148 10.99 -1.31 3.70
C ILE A 148 10.45 -0.95 5.06
N THR A 149 9.28 -0.31 5.09
CA THR A 149 8.52 0.01 6.30
C THR A 149 7.23 -0.78 6.27
N ALA A 150 7.19 -1.88 7.02
CA ALA A 150 6.05 -2.79 7.15
C ALA A 150 6.03 -3.42 8.54
N ASN A 151 5.03 -4.27 8.81
CA ASN A 151 4.94 -4.99 10.08
C ASN A 151 5.91 -6.19 10.11
N ASP A 152 6.26 -6.65 11.30
CA ASP A 152 7.13 -7.81 11.49
C ASP A 152 6.39 -8.93 12.20
N LEU A 153 6.60 -10.16 11.78
CA LEU A 153 6.21 -11.34 12.55
C LEU A 153 7.20 -11.53 13.72
N LEU A 154 6.69 -11.85 14.90
CA LEU A 154 7.53 -12.18 16.05
C LEU A 154 7.95 -13.66 15.99
N PHE A 155 9.19 -13.93 16.37
CA PHE A 155 9.79 -15.25 16.34
C PHE A 155 10.03 -15.77 17.76
N THR A 156 10.03 -17.09 17.93
CA THR A 156 10.46 -17.77 19.15
C THR A 156 11.95 -17.55 19.39
N ASN A 157 12.37 -17.69 20.65
CA ASN A 157 13.79 -17.67 21.03
C ASN A 157 14.39 -19.10 21.13
N GLU A 158 13.58 -20.13 20.90
CA GLU A 158 13.93 -21.54 21.02
C GLU A 158 14.09 -22.19 19.65
N ASP A 159 14.93 -23.18 19.54
CA ASP A 159 15.11 -23.96 18.32
C ASP A 159 13.99 -25.02 18.16
N PRO A 160 13.32 -25.11 17.01
CA PRO A 160 13.50 -24.31 15.81
C PRO A 160 12.91 -22.89 15.93
N ILE A 161 13.66 -21.88 15.47
CA ILE A 161 13.19 -20.50 15.45
C ILE A 161 12.08 -20.36 14.41
N THR A 162 10.87 -20.14 14.89
CA THR A 162 9.67 -19.98 14.05
C THR A 162 8.79 -18.83 14.56
N THR A 163 7.86 -18.38 13.72
CA THR A 163 6.92 -17.32 14.11
C THR A 163 5.98 -17.78 15.23
N THR A 164 5.68 -16.87 16.17
CA THR A 164 4.78 -17.09 17.32
C THR A 164 3.30 -16.95 16.96
N GLY A 165 2.99 -16.43 15.78
CA GLY A 165 1.64 -16.00 15.38
C GLY A 165 1.31 -14.57 15.78
N GLU A 166 2.21 -13.89 16.47
CA GLU A 166 2.07 -12.48 16.86
C GLU A 166 2.72 -11.55 15.82
N ILE A 167 2.18 -10.34 15.71
CA ILE A 167 2.64 -9.30 14.78
C ILE A 167 3.10 -8.09 15.58
N LYS A 168 4.31 -7.60 15.30
CA LYS A 168 4.78 -6.30 15.75
C LYS A 168 4.30 -5.23 14.77
N PHE A 169 3.25 -4.54 15.15
CA PHE A 169 2.64 -3.52 14.31
C PHE A 169 3.48 -2.24 14.22
N LYS A 170 3.60 -1.73 13.00
CA LYS A 170 4.20 -0.43 12.64
C LYS A 170 3.26 0.34 11.73
N ILE A 171 2.68 -0.33 10.74
CA ILE A 171 1.78 0.24 9.74
C ILE A 171 0.49 -0.59 9.74
N THR A 172 -0.60 -0.02 10.26
CA THR A 172 -1.92 -0.68 10.30
C THR A 172 -3.02 0.15 9.68
N SER A 173 -2.77 1.43 9.40
CA SER A 173 -3.80 2.36 8.95
C SER A 173 -3.29 3.34 7.92
N ALA A 174 -4.20 3.99 7.22
CA ALA A 174 -3.89 5.10 6.32
C ALA A 174 -3.21 6.28 7.05
N GLN A 175 -3.53 6.55 8.32
CA GLN A 175 -2.86 7.55 9.14
C GLN A 175 -1.39 7.22 9.37
N HIS A 176 -1.05 5.94 9.60
CA HIS A 176 0.35 5.53 9.72
C HIS A 176 1.11 5.74 8.40
N LYS A 177 0.48 5.41 7.25
CA LYS A 177 1.06 5.67 5.94
C LYS A 177 1.23 7.17 5.70
N LEU A 178 0.23 7.99 6.02
CA LEU A 178 0.31 9.45 5.94
C LEU A 178 1.49 9.99 6.76
N SER A 179 1.57 9.64 8.05
CA SER A 179 2.66 10.10 8.93
C SER A 179 4.04 9.69 8.40
N ARG A 180 4.14 8.51 7.77
CA ARG A 180 5.40 8.09 7.14
C ARG A 180 5.74 8.92 5.91
N ILE A 181 4.76 9.23 5.06
CA ILE A 181 4.97 10.09 3.88
C ILE A 181 5.42 11.49 4.29
N GLU A 182 4.82 12.09 5.33
CA GLU A 182 5.25 13.38 5.88
C GLU A 182 6.72 13.36 6.31
N GLN A 183 7.16 12.30 6.99
CA GLN A 183 8.57 12.12 7.36
C GLN A 183 9.48 12.02 6.13
N VAL A 184 9.08 11.27 5.11
CA VAL A 184 9.83 11.12 3.85
C VAL A 184 9.96 12.46 3.14
N MET A 185 8.85 13.21 2.99
CA MET A 185 8.82 14.53 2.37
C MET A 185 9.71 15.53 3.12
N ASN A 186 9.64 15.55 4.45
CA ASN A 186 10.48 16.42 5.30
C ASN A 186 11.97 16.07 5.20
N THR A 187 12.30 14.79 4.98
CA THR A 187 13.70 14.33 4.94
C THR A 187 14.33 14.47 3.55
N TYR A 188 13.59 14.12 2.51
CA TYR A 188 14.11 13.99 1.15
C TYR A 188 13.56 15.04 0.18
N GLY A 189 12.51 15.78 0.55
CA GLY A 189 11.85 16.77 -0.28
C GLY A 189 10.82 16.11 -1.20
N LYS A 190 10.76 16.55 -2.47
CA LYS A 190 9.69 16.20 -3.42
C LYS A 190 9.49 14.69 -3.57
N THR A 191 8.34 14.21 -3.12
CA THR A 191 8.03 12.78 -2.97
C THR A 191 6.82 12.37 -3.81
N ALA A 192 6.95 11.25 -4.53
CA ALA A 192 5.82 10.55 -5.12
C ALA A 192 5.41 9.36 -4.26
N PHE A 193 4.11 9.15 -4.09
CA PHE A 193 3.54 7.96 -3.47
C PHE A 193 2.58 7.25 -4.44
N ILE A 194 2.70 5.93 -4.53
CA ILE A 194 1.82 5.07 -5.33
C ILE A 194 1.20 3.99 -4.46
N GLY A 195 -0.13 3.85 -4.54
CA GLY A 195 -0.90 2.82 -3.84
C GLY A 195 -2.17 2.46 -4.61
N ASP A 196 -2.87 1.41 -4.23
CA ASP A 196 -4.03 0.89 -4.95
C ASP A 196 -5.33 0.88 -4.15
N SER A 197 -5.29 1.19 -2.85
CA SER A 197 -6.39 0.94 -1.93
C SER A 197 -6.80 2.15 -1.09
N ILE A 198 -7.88 1.97 -0.32
CA ILE A 198 -8.35 2.99 0.64
C ILE A 198 -7.33 3.23 1.76
N ASN A 199 -6.50 2.24 2.08
CA ASN A 199 -5.42 2.36 3.06
C ASN A 199 -4.27 3.27 2.60
N ASP A 200 -4.21 3.57 1.30
CA ASP A 200 -3.20 4.44 0.71
C ASP A 200 -3.69 5.86 0.54
N ILE A 201 -5.00 6.06 0.62
CA ILE A 201 -5.65 7.25 0.09
C ILE A 201 -5.15 8.55 0.74
N LEU A 202 -4.91 8.56 2.05
CA LEU A 202 -4.41 9.75 2.74
C LEU A 202 -2.99 10.09 2.32
N ALA A 203 -2.13 9.07 2.19
CA ALA A 203 -0.75 9.23 1.72
C ALA A 203 -0.73 9.67 0.24
N ILE A 204 -1.63 9.13 -0.60
CA ILE A 204 -1.82 9.55 -1.99
C ILE A 204 -2.22 11.03 -2.06
N CYS A 205 -3.20 11.45 -1.29
CA CYS A 205 -3.69 12.84 -1.31
C CYS A 205 -2.65 13.85 -0.79
N HIS A 206 -1.74 13.41 0.08
CA HIS A 206 -0.78 14.30 0.75
C HIS A 206 0.58 14.39 0.05
N ALA A 207 1.00 13.36 -0.68
CA ALA A 207 2.26 13.36 -1.41
C ALA A 207 2.28 14.45 -2.49
N ASP A 208 3.48 14.99 -2.82
CA ASP A 208 3.63 15.95 -3.92
C ASP A 208 3.12 15.39 -5.26
N ILE A 209 3.19 14.06 -5.41
CA ILE A 209 2.63 13.33 -6.54
C ILE A 209 1.96 12.08 -5.97
N GLY A 210 0.64 12.11 -5.88
CA GLY A 210 -0.16 10.98 -5.45
C GLY A 210 -0.67 10.17 -6.64
N ILE A 211 -0.40 8.87 -6.65
CA ILE A 211 -0.80 7.97 -7.73
C ILE A 211 -1.69 6.86 -7.16
N LEU A 212 -2.93 6.81 -7.63
CA LEU A 212 -3.82 5.68 -7.41
C LEU A 212 -3.72 4.72 -8.60
N ILE A 213 -3.09 3.54 -8.38
CA ILE A 213 -2.91 2.55 -9.43
C ILE A 213 -4.04 1.51 -9.43
N GLY A 214 -4.52 1.14 -10.61
CA GLY A 214 -5.59 0.14 -10.73
C GLY A 214 -6.99 0.74 -10.70
N GLN A 215 -7.98 -0.07 -10.32
CA GLN A 215 -9.40 0.25 -10.44
C GLN A 215 -10.17 0.04 -9.12
N ASN A 216 -9.54 0.28 -7.97
CA ASN A 216 -10.20 0.14 -6.67
C ASN A 216 -11.42 1.07 -6.58
N GLN A 217 -12.60 0.46 -6.52
CA GLN A 217 -13.87 1.21 -6.56
C GLN A 217 -14.07 2.05 -5.30
N LEU A 218 -13.77 1.49 -4.12
CA LEU A 218 -13.94 2.19 -2.85
C LEU A 218 -13.08 3.45 -2.78
N ALA A 219 -11.80 3.34 -3.12
CA ALA A 219 -10.89 4.49 -3.15
C ALA A 219 -11.36 5.57 -4.14
N ARG A 220 -11.79 5.16 -5.35
CA ARG A 220 -12.30 6.09 -6.38
C ARG A 220 -13.62 6.75 -5.98
N GLN A 221 -14.53 6.03 -5.32
CA GLN A 221 -15.78 6.58 -4.80
C GLN A 221 -15.51 7.58 -3.68
N ALA A 222 -14.60 7.25 -2.75
CA ALA A 222 -14.20 8.16 -1.68
C ALA A 222 -13.61 9.47 -2.24
N LEU A 223 -12.67 9.41 -3.19
CA LEU A 223 -12.13 10.60 -3.84
C LEU A 223 -13.21 11.49 -4.46
N ARG A 224 -14.17 10.89 -5.17
CA ARG A 224 -15.28 11.64 -5.79
C ARG A 224 -16.21 12.25 -4.76
N TYR A 225 -16.58 11.47 -3.73
CA TYR A 225 -17.52 11.92 -2.70
C TYR A 225 -16.97 13.10 -1.88
N PHE A 226 -15.69 13.03 -1.52
CA PHE A 226 -15.03 14.10 -0.77
C PHE A 226 -14.41 15.18 -1.67
N GLU A 227 -14.79 15.22 -2.95
CA GLU A 227 -14.39 16.25 -3.92
C GLU A 227 -12.87 16.43 -4.06
N ILE A 228 -12.10 15.34 -3.87
CA ILE A 228 -10.66 15.37 -4.09
C ILE A 228 -10.38 15.38 -5.59
N PRO A 229 -9.59 16.34 -6.09
CA PRO A 229 -9.23 16.41 -7.51
C PRO A 229 -8.56 15.14 -8.00
N PHE A 230 -9.16 14.47 -8.98
CA PHE A 230 -8.71 13.17 -9.48
C PHE A 230 -8.69 13.16 -11.01
N VAL A 231 -7.55 12.76 -11.57
CA VAL A 231 -7.31 12.77 -13.03
C VAL A 231 -6.89 11.37 -13.49
N ASP A 232 -7.74 10.70 -14.27
CA ASP A 232 -7.37 9.44 -14.94
C ASP A 232 -6.53 9.73 -16.19
N ILE A 233 -5.31 9.21 -16.23
CA ILE A 233 -4.43 9.30 -17.41
C ILE A 233 -4.52 8.00 -18.20
N GLN A 234 -4.69 8.09 -19.52
CA GLN A 234 -4.69 6.95 -20.42
C GLN A 234 -3.51 7.05 -21.40
N LEU A 235 -2.81 5.93 -21.60
CA LEU A 235 -1.78 5.82 -22.63
C LEU A 235 -2.39 6.07 -24.02
N GLY A 236 -1.72 6.92 -24.83
CA GLY A 236 -2.17 7.27 -26.19
C GLY A 236 -3.14 8.44 -26.26
N SER A 237 -3.44 9.10 -25.15
CA SER A 237 -4.09 10.40 -25.16
C SER A 237 -3.04 11.49 -25.46
N ASP A 238 -3.26 12.29 -26.50
CA ASP A 238 -2.44 13.48 -26.77
C ASP A 238 -2.74 14.60 -25.77
N TYR A 239 -3.77 14.42 -24.95
CA TYR A 239 -4.20 15.38 -23.94
C TYR A 239 -3.75 14.91 -22.56
N PHE A 240 -2.82 15.64 -21.97
CA PHE A 240 -2.49 15.57 -20.55
C PHE A 240 -3.15 16.77 -19.86
N PRO A 241 -4.12 16.54 -18.97
CA PRO A 241 -4.68 17.64 -18.21
C PRO A 241 -3.60 18.29 -17.34
N ASP A 242 -3.73 19.59 -17.11
CA ASP A 242 -2.89 20.29 -16.16
C ASP A 242 -3.06 19.66 -14.77
N ILE A 243 -1.99 19.05 -14.28
CA ILE A 243 -1.98 18.43 -12.95
C ILE A 243 -1.64 19.53 -11.96
N HIS A 244 -2.66 19.99 -11.25
CA HIS A 244 -2.48 20.95 -10.17
C HIS A 244 -1.87 20.25 -8.94
N SER A 245 -1.14 21.01 -8.13
CA SER A 245 -0.68 20.53 -6.81
C SER A 245 -1.88 20.02 -5.99
N GLY A 246 -1.78 18.82 -5.44
CA GLY A 246 -2.86 18.18 -4.66
C GLY A 246 -3.83 17.33 -5.50
N SER A 247 -3.65 17.21 -6.83
CA SER A 247 -4.45 16.30 -7.64
C SER A 247 -3.94 14.87 -7.53
N VAL A 248 -4.85 13.92 -7.35
CA VAL A 248 -4.56 12.48 -7.41
C VAL A 248 -4.56 12.02 -8.86
N ILE A 249 -3.54 11.26 -9.24
CA ILE A 249 -3.35 10.75 -10.58
C ILE A 249 -3.80 9.28 -10.63
N GLY A 250 -4.80 8.98 -11.46
CA GLY A 250 -5.24 7.61 -11.72
C GLY A 250 -4.45 6.98 -12.86
N LEU A 251 -3.78 5.87 -12.58
CA LEU A 251 -3.05 5.06 -13.56
C LEU A 251 -3.51 3.61 -13.45
N ARG A 252 -3.52 2.87 -14.56
CA ARG A 252 -4.00 1.48 -14.59
C ARG A 252 -2.88 0.46 -14.44
N SER A 253 -1.65 0.85 -14.77
CA SER A 253 -0.52 -0.07 -14.87
C SER A 253 0.82 0.63 -14.67
N TRP A 254 1.85 -0.16 -14.36
CA TRP A 254 3.21 0.34 -14.30
C TRP A 254 3.78 0.80 -15.66
N SER A 255 3.17 0.39 -16.77
CA SER A 255 3.49 0.96 -18.09
C SER A 255 3.09 2.43 -18.15
N GLU A 256 1.94 2.77 -17.58
CA GLU A 256 1.47 4.15 -17.48
C GLU A 256 2.29 4.95 -16.47
N VAL A 257 2.72 4.33 -15.36
CA VAL A 257 3.65 4.94 -14.39
C VAL A 257 4.98 5.28 -15.08
N ASP A 258 5.59 4.34 -15.83
CA ASP A 258 6.84 4.57 -16.56
C ASP A 258 6.71 5.71 -17.60
N PHE A 259 5.59 5.73 -18.29
CA PHE A 259 5.28 6.79 -19.25
C PHE A 259 5.10 8.15 -18.55
N PHE A 260 4.27 8.20 -17.50
CA PHE A 260 4.04 9.40 -16.70
C PHE A 260 5.33 10.01 -16.16
N LEU A 261 6.17 9.19 -15.53
CA LEU A 261 7.46 9.63 -14.95
C LEU A 261 8.48 10.12 -16.01
N LYS A 262 8.30 9.76 -17.28
CA LYS A 262 9.15 10.23 -18.39
C LYS A 262 8.69 11.53 -18.99
N THR A 263 7.38 11.72 -19.14
CA THR A 263 6.79 12.78 -19.96
C THR A 263 6.42 14.02 -19.16
N HIS A 264 6.11 13.87 -17.87
CA HIS A 264 5.67 14.99 -17.06
C HIS A 264 6.84 15.82 -16.54
N LYS A 265 6.91 17.06 -16.99
CA LYS A 265 7.58 18.14 -16.27
C LYS A 265 6.71 18.42 -15.06
N LEU A 266 7.13 17.93 -13.89
CA LEU A 266 6.44 18.17 -12.62
C LEU A 266 6.28 19.68 -12.41
N PRO A 267 5.12 20.15 -11.90
CA PRO A 267 4.92 21.56 -11.63
C PRO A 267 6.07 22.06 -10.74
N THR A 268 6.77 23.08 -11.21
CA THR A 268 7.69 23.86 -10.41
C THR A 268 6.84 24.59 -9.39
N ASN A 269 7.16 24.46 -8.10
CA ASN A 269 6.52 25.25 -7.06
C ASN A 269 6.52 26.70 -7.49
N HIS A 270 5.34 27.33 -7.60
CA HIS A 270 5.24 28.77 -7.72
C HIS A 270 5.92 29.37 -6.49
N GLU A 271 6.95 30.18 -6.71
CA GLU A 271 7.41 31.12 -5.69
C GLU A 271 6.17 31.89 -5.17
N PRO A 272 6.08 32.14 -3.86
CA PRO A 272 5.00 32.96 -3.34
C PRO A 272 5.10 34.30 -4.08
N SER A 273 4.04 34.66 -4.80
CA SER A 273 3.92 35.97 -5.40
C SER A 273 4.02 37.01 -4.29
N ASN A 274 5.17 37.70 -4.20
CA ASN A 274 5.32 38.95 -3.49
C ASN A 274 4.34 39.96 -4.11
N SER A 275 3.11 39.98 -3.65
CA SER A 275 2.24 41.13 -3.80
C SER A 275 2.45 42.02 -2.58
N SER A 276 3.50 42.84 -2.66
CA SER A 276 3.54 44.11 -1.97
C SER A 276 2.39 44.98 -2.56
N LEU A 277 1.41 45.29 -1.73
CA LEU A 277 0.86 46.68 -1.56
C LEU A 277 -0.15 46.59 -0.41
#